data_5b79e0221d2ef603e508bfc36868f6ad
#
_entry.id   5b79e0221d2ef603e508bfc36868f6ad
#
_cell.length_a   1.000
_cell.length_b   1.000
_cell.length_c   1.000
_cell.angle_alpha   90.00
_cell.angle_beta   90.00
_cell.angle_gamma   90.00
#
_symmetry.space_group_name_H-M   'P 1'
#
loop_
_entity.id
_entity.type
_entity.pdbx_description
1 polymer ?
#
loop_
_entity_poly.entity_id
_entity_poly.type
_entity_poly.pdbx_seq_one_letter_code
_entity_poly.pdbx_strand_id
1 'polypeptide(L)'
;MIKEMRKRRKQMETMSLQMMQTLSTTIEAKDEYTRGHSHRVAEYAVLIAKELGWSQKDISNLRNAAHLHDIGKIGIPDTILNKPTKLTEEEYAVIKEHTVIGAEILKNIRLIDHVTEVARSHHERYDGTGYPDGLKGEEIPIHARIIAVADSYDAMQSRRIYRNPLGTAVIYNEILNNRGTQFDPEIADVFLKLLDENRLVINADYKGIEDEYALPAVESEIEKFISNVMTTMRTQEDSEGFDFLTGLPMRNRGEKLAAQFMQQDDGYLVFLDMDNLKKINDIYGHKAGDRALKLLGSLLLEFAQHSVVCRLG
;
A
#
# COMPACT_ATOMS: atom_id res chain seq x y z
N MET A 1 10.92 17.68 -36.80
CA MET A 1 11.70 17.35 -35.58
C MET A 1 10.99 17.80 -34.30
N ILE A 2 10.76 19.09 -34.01
CA ILE A 2 10.13 19.57 -32.75
C ILE A 2 8.71 19.01 -32.52
N LYS A 3 7.85 19.00 -33.58
CA LYS A 3 6.50 18.41 -33.47
C LYS A 3 6.54 16.91 -33.15
N GLU A 4 7.47 16.16 -33.70
CA GLU A 4 7.66 14.75 -33.46
C GLU A 4 8.14 14.49 -32.02
N MET A 5 9.09 15.29 -31.54
CA MET A 5 9.56 15.21 -30.15
C MET A 5 8.43 15.51 -29.15
N ARG A 6 7.59 16.54 -29.42
CA ARG A 6 6.42 16.86 -28.58
C ARG A 6 5.40 15.72 -28.58
N LYS A 7 5.16 15.08 -29.76
CA LYS A 7 4.25 13.94 -29.87
C LYS A 7 4.76 12.75 -29.04
N ARG A 8 6.04 12.38 -29.21
CA ARG A 8 6.68 11.28 -28.44
C ARG A 8 6.68 11.55 -26.95
N ARG A 9 6.98 12.78 -26.52
CA ARG A 9 6.92 13.18 -25.13
C ARG A 9 5.51 13.01 -24.56
N LYS A 10 4.47 13.48 -25.26
CA LYS A 10 3.07 13.32 -24.84
C LYS A 10 2.66 11.85 -24.75
N GLN A 11 3.09 11.03 -25.73
CA GLN A 11 2.83 9.59 -25.68
C GLN A 11 3.51 8.92 -24.48
N MET A 12 4.75 9.30 -24.17
CA MET A 12 5.48 8.78 -23.01
C MET A 12 4.83 9.21 -21.69
N GLU A 13 4.37 10.46 -21.59
CA GLU A 13 3.62 10.97 -20.42
C GLU A 13 2.31 10.19 -20.24
N THR A 14 1.56 9.94 -21.31
CA THR A 14 0.31 9.15 -21.27
C THR A 14 0.59 7.70 -20.86
N MET A 15 1.60 7.07 -21.43
CA MET A 15 1.98 5.68 -21.12
C MET A 15 2.42 5.55 -19.66
N SER A 16 3.19 6.51 -19.15
CA SER A 16 3.60 6.55 -17.75
C SER A 16 2.39 6.63 -16.80
N LEU A 17 1.42 7.49 -17.12
CA LEU A 17 0.18 7.60 -16.34
C LEU A 17 -0.63 6.31 -16.36
N GLN A 18 -0.76 5.67 -17.51
CA GLN A 18 -1.46 4.38 -17.63
C GLN A 18 -0.79 3.28 -16.81
N MET A 19 0.54 3.20 -16.84
CA MET A 19 1.30 2.26 -16.00
C MET A 19 1.05 2.48 -14.50
N MET A 20 1.10 3.74 -14.04
CA MET A 20 0.84 4.07 -12.65
C MET A 20 -0.58 3.70 -12.22
N GLN A 21 -1.57 3.99 -13.06
CA GLN A 21 -2.97 3.63 -12.82
C GLN A 21 -3.15 2.11 -12.76
N THR A 22 -2.51 1.37 -13.66
CA THR A 22 -2.57 -0.10 -13.65
C THR A 22 -1.95 -0.67 -12.38
N LEU A 23 -0.81 -0.13 -11.93
CA LEU A 23 -0.18 -0.55 -10.67
C LEU A 23 -1.07 -0.25 -9.48
N SER A 24 -1.63 0.95 -9.40
CA SER A 24 -2.58 1.34 -8.36
C SER A 24 -3.79 0.41 -8.33
N THR A 25 -4.41 0.14 -9.50
CA THR A 25 -5.56 -0.78 -9.61
C THR A 25 -5.19 -2.21 -9.20
N THR A 26 -3.97 -2.66 -9.50
CA THR A 26 -3.50 -4.00 -9.09
C THR A 26 -3.39 -4.11 -7.58
N ILE A 27 -2.94 -3.06 -6.91
CA ILE A 27 -2.84 -3.01 -5.45
C ILE A 27 -4.23 -2.93 -4.82
N GLU A 28 -5.11 -2.11 -5.39
CA GLU A 28 -6.51 -2.02 -4.96
C GLU A 28 -7.27 -3.34 -5.14
N ALA A 29 -6.90 -4.16 -6.14
CA ALA A 29 -7.46 -5.51 -6.30
C ALA A 29 -7.04 -6.48 -5.17
N LYS A 30 -5.93 -6.19 -4.49
CA LYS A 30 -5.47 -6.94 -3.31
C LYS A 30 -6.23 -6.52 -2.04
N ASP A 31 -6.64 -5.26 -1.94
CA ASP A 31 -7.40 -4.67 -0.83
C ASP A 31 -8.85 -4.46 -1.31
N GLU A 32 -9.74 -5.41 -0.99
CA GLU A 32 -11.12 -5.47 -1.50
C GLU A 32 -11.94 -4.17 -1.28
N TYR A 33 -11.47 -3.28 -0.41
CA TYR A 33 -12.20 -2.07 0.00
C TYR A 33 -11.68 -0.79 -0.65
N THR A 34 -10.60 -0.87 -1.44
CA THR A 34 -9.91 0.32 -1.98
C THR A 34 -10.17 0.56 -3.47
N ARG A 35 -11.15 -0.10 -4.10
CA ARG A 35 -11.44 0.13 -5.52
C ARG A 35 -11.67 1.61 -5.82
N GLY A 36 -10.82 2.20 -6.69
CA GLY A 36 -10.84 3.60 -7.07
C GLY A 36 -10.41 4.58 -5.97
N HIS A 37 -9.94 4.11 -4.83
CA HIS A 37 -9.47 4.91 -3.71
C HIS A 37 -8.31 5.83 -4.11
N SER A 38 -7.24 5.28 -4.65
CA SER A 38 -6.06 6.06 -5.00
C SER A 38 -6.36 7.14 -6.04
N HIS A 39 -7.33 6.88 -6.96
CA HIS A 39 -7.79 7.90 -7.89
C HIS A 39 -8.53 9.02 -7.16
N ARG A 40 -9.48 8.70 -6.27
CA ARG A 40 -10.21 9.72 -5.52
C ARG A 40 -9.30 10.53 -4.62
N VAL A 41 -8.37 9.89 -3.91
CA VAL A 41 -7.35 10.57 -3.09
C VAL A 41 -6.51 11.52 -3.95
N ALA A 42 -6.08 11.09 -5.14
CA ALA A 42 -5.33 11.93 -6.06
C ALA A 42 -6.12 13.17 -6.51
N GLU A 43 -7.41 13.02 -6.83
CA GLU A 43 -8.24 14.15 -7.24
C GLU A 43 -8.52 15.12 -6.08
N TYR A 44 -8.76 14.63 -4.86
CA TYR A 44 -8.90 15.49 -3.67
C TYR A 44 -7.59 16.24 -3.37
N ALA A 45 -6.45 15.56 -3.41
CA ALA A 45 -5.15 16.18 -3.23
C ALA A 45 -4.89 17.29 -4.28
N VAL A 46 -5.27 17.06 -5.55
CA VAL A 46 -5.19 18.05 -6.63
C VAL A 46 -6.07 19.28 -6.34
N LEU A 47 -7.28 19.09 -5.82
CA LEU A 47 -8.16 20.21 -5.47
C LEU A 47 -7.54 21.07 -4.36
N ILE A 48 -6.98 20.45 -3.33
CA ILE A 48 -6.26 21.14 -2.25
C ILE A 48 -5.06 21.90 -2.81
N ALA A 49 -4.22 21.26 -3.62
CA ALA A 49 -3.02 21.88 -4.18
C ALA A 49 -3.35 23.08 -5.12
N LYS A 50 -4.45 22.98 -5.87
CA LYS A 50 -4.94 24.11 -6.70
C LYS A 50 -5.36 25.29 -5.84
N GLU A 51 -6.06 25.04 -4.72
CA GLU A 51 -6.48 26.10 -3.82
C GLU A 51 -5.29 26.73 -3.08
N LEU A 52 -4.23 25.95 -2.82
CA LEU A 52 -2.93 26.44 -2.33
C LEU A 52 -2.10 27.19 -3.39
N GLY A 53 -2.58 27.28 -4.65
CA GLY A 53 -1.90 28.01 -5.72
C GLY A 53 -0.68 27.30 -6.33
N TRP A 54 -0.59 25.99 -6.23
CA TRP A 54 0.54 25.22 -6.74
C TRP A 54 0.67 25.26 -8.26
N SER A 55 1.89 25.12 -8.78
CA SER A 55 2.14 25.04 -10.22
C SER A 55 1.55 23.74 -10.81
N GLN A 56 1.26 23.78 -12.13
CA GLN A 56 0.75 22.57 -12.83
C GLN A 56 1.74 21.40 -12.77
N LYS A 57 3.05 21.67 -12.70
CA LYS A 57 4.08 20.63 -12.54
C LYS A 57 3.97 19.97 -11.17
N ASP A 58 3.88 20.75 -10.10
CA ASP A 58 3.81 20.23 -8.73
C ASP A 58 2.48 19.50 -8.48
N ILE A 59 1.38 20.00 -9.03
CA ILE A 59 0.08 19.32 -9.04
C ILE A 59 0.16 17.96 -9.75
N SER A 60 0.85 17.89 -10.90
CA SER A 60 1.04 16.62 -11.62
C SER A 60 1.88 15.62 -10.81
N ASN A 61 2.95 16.08 -10.17
CA ASN A 61 3.78 15.23 -9.31
C ASN A 61 2.98 14.71 -8.10
N LEU A 62 2.22 15.58 -7.44
CA LEU A 62 1.35 15.23 -6.31
C LEU A 62 0.31 14.18 -6.72
N ARG A 63 -0.36 14.38 -7.87
CA ARG A 63 -1.33 13.41 -8.41
C ARG A 63 -0.71 12.04 -8.59
N ASN A 64 0.47 11.98 -9.23
CA ASN A 64 1.17 10.73 -9.49
C ASN A 64 1.64 10.07 -8.21
N ALA A 65 2.14 10.84 -7.24
CA ALA A 65 2.53 10.33 -5.93
C ALA A 65 1.33 9.79 -5.14
N ALA A 66 0.17 10.47 -5.22
CA ALA A 66 -1.07 10.01 -4.60
C ALA A 66 -1.57 8.67 -5.17
N HIS A 67 -1.42 8.42 -6.48
CA HIS A 67 -1.75 7.12 -7.06
C HIS A 67 -0.90 5.98 -6.51
N LEU A 68 0.29 6.26 -6.03
CA LEU A 68 1.27 5.25 -5.60
C LEU A 68 1.52 5.24 -4.09
N HIS A 69 0.80 6.07 -3.30
CA HIS A 69 1.06 6.21 -1.86
C HIS A 69 0.98 4.89 -1.11
N ASP A 70 0.06 4.04 -1.51
CA ASP A 70 -0.26 2.74 -0.89
C ASP A 70 0.42 1.53 -1.57
N ILE A 71 1.37 1.76 -2.50
CA ILE A 71 1.99 0.65 -3.26
C ILE A 71 2.59 -0.43 -2.37
N GLY A 72 3.05 -0.06 -1.20
CA GLY A 72 3.65 -0.98 -0.24
C GLY A 72 2.69 -2.02 0.35
N LYS A 73 1.36 -1.84 0.20
CA LYS A 73 0.37 -2.86 0.58
C LYS A 73 0.58 -4.19 -0.16
N ILE A 74 1.29 -4.17 -1.29
CA ILE A 74 1.69 -5.40 -1.99
C ILE A 74 2.51 -6.33 -1.09
N GLY A 75 3.29 -5.78 -0.14
CA GLY A 75 4.09 -6.52 0.83
C GLY A 75 3.35 -6.99 2.07
N ILE A 76 2.11 -6.57 2.26
CA ILE A 76 1.33 -6.96 3.45
C ILE A 76 0.61 -8.28 3.19
N PRO A 77 0.67 -9.26 4.10
CA PRO A 77 -0.06 -10.53 3.97
C PRO A 77 -1.57 -10.33 3.83
N ASP A 78 -2.22 -11.03 2.90
CA ASP A 78 -3.66 -10.93 2.66
C ASP A 78 -4.49 -11.28 3.90
N THR A 79 -3.99 -12.21 4.72
CA THR A 79 -4.63 -12.63 5.98
C THR A 79 -4.71 -11.50 7.01
N ILE A 80 -3.81 -10.53 6.93
CA ILE A 80 -3.79 -9.33 7.78
C ILE A 80 -4.52 -8.18 7.08
N LEU A 81 -4.20 -7.94 5.80
CA LEU A 81 -4.78 -6.82 5.04
C LEU A 81 -6.31 -6.92 4.95
N ASN A 82 -6.83 -8.13 4.66
CA ASN A 82 -8.26 -8.39 4.49
C ASN A 82 -8.89 -9.11 5.70
N LYS A 83 -8.28 -8.96 6.89
CA LYS A 83 -8.81 -9.59 8.10
C LYS A 83 -10.21 -9.08 8.44
N PRO A 84 -11.21 -9.97 8.60
CA PRO A 84 -12.59 -9.55 8.86
C PRO A 84 -12.86 -9.13 10.31
N THR A 85 -11.86 -9.14 11.19
CA THR A 85 -11.97 -8.72 12.60
C THR A 85 -11.02 -7.55 12.89
N LYS A 86 -11.12 -6.96 14.06
CA LYS A 86 -10.14 -5.94 14.48
C LYS A 86 -8.73 -6.55 14.49
N LEU A 87 -7.77 -5.76 14.02
CA LEU A 87 -6.36 -6.11 14.07
C LEU A 87 -5.86 -6.07 15.52
N THR A 88 -4.93 -6.97 15.87
CA THR A 88 -4.13 -6.85 17.09
C THR A 88 -3.10 -5.73 16.92
N GLU A 89 -2.40 -5.36 17.98
CA GLU A 89 -1.33 -4.36 17.91
C GLU A 89 -0.17 -4.84 17.01
N GLU A 90 0.16 -6.13 17.07
CA GLU A 90 1.19 -6.76 16.24
C GLU A 90 0.78 -6.77 14.76
N GLU A 91 -0.47 -7.14 14.46
CA GLU A 91 -0.98 -7.11 13.09
C GLU A 91 -1.05 -5.68 12.55
N TYR A 92 -1.42 -4.72 13.39
CA TYR A 92 -1.41 -3.32 13.00
C TYR A 92 0.02 -2.81 12.76
N ALA A 93 1.01 -3.30 13.51
CA ALA A 93 2.41 -3.00 13.25
C ALA A 93 2.83 -3.50 11.86
N VAL A 94 2.38 -4.71 11.45
CA VAL A 94 2.62 -5.22 10.08
C VAL A 94 1.95 -4.35 9.02
N ILE A 95 0.70 -3.89 9.25
CA ILE A 95 0.06 -2.95 8.31
C ILE A 95 0.90 -1.68 8.13
N LYS A 96 1.45 -1.12 9.21
CA LYS A 96 2.26 0.11 9.13
C LYS A 96 3.50 -0.04 8.24
N GLU A 97 4.04 -1.25 8.09
CA GLU A 97 5.20 -1.51 7.23
C GLU A 97 4.96 -1.15 5.75
N HIS A 98 3.69 -1.06 5.28
CA HIS A 98 3.43 -0.67 3.89
C HIS A 98 4.07 0.67 3.52
N THR A 99 4.22 1.60 4.47
CA THR A 99 4.85 2.91 4.22
C THR A 99 6.35 2.76 3.91
N VAL A 100 7.03 1.91 4.67
CA VAL A 100 8.46 1.62 4.49
C VAL A 100 8.69 0.81 3.21
N ILE A 101 7.87 -0.23 3.00
CA ILE A 101 7.92 -1.07 1.79
C ILE A 101 7.63 -0.23 0.54
N GLY A 102 6.62 0.64 0.60
CA GLY A 102 6.28 1.54 -0.50
C GLY A 102 7.42 2.48 -0.86
N ALA A 103 8.05 3.10 0.13
CA ALA A 103 9.22 3.94 -0.07
C ALA A 103 10.38 3.17 -0.71
N GLU A 104 10.64 1.94 -0.27
CA GLU A 104 11.69 1.08 -0.82
C GLU A 104 11.42 0.70 -2.28
N ILE A 105 10.18 0.35 -2.62
CA ILE A 105 9.77 0.06 -4.00
C ILE A 105 9.99 1.29 -4.90
N LEU A 106 9.66 2.48 -4.43
CA LEU A 106 9.67 3.71 -5.21
C LEU A 106 11.01 4.45 -5.23
N LYS A 107 12.01 4.05 -4.44
CA LYS A 107 13.29 4.77 -4.27
C LYS A 107 14.06 5.04 -5.56
N ASN A 108 13.87 4.21 -6.58
CA ASN A 108 14.55 4.34 -7.87
C ASN A 108 13.73 5.10 -8.92
N ILE A 109 12.49 5.49 -8.61
CA ILE A 109 11.64 6.27 -9.52
C ILE A 109 12.03 7.75 -9.42
N ARG A 110 12.73 8.25 -10.46
CA ARG A 110 13.21 9.63 -10.54
C ARG A 110 12.29 10.53 -11.38
N LEU A 111 11.25 9.98 -11.99
CA LEU A 111 10.34 10.71 -12.89
C LEU A 111 9.23 11.45 -12.14
N ILE A 112 8.99 11.11 -10.89
CA ILE A 112 7.94 11.68 -10.05
C ILE A 112 8.62 12.25 -8.82
N ASP A 113 8.66 13.57 -8.73
CA ASP A 113 9.23 14.24 -7.57
C ASP A 113 8.39 13.87 -6.32
N HIS A 114 9.04 13.63 -5.19
CA HIS A 114 8.46 13.36 -3.86
C HIS A 114 7.65 12.05 -3.72
N VAL A 115 7.65 11.15 -4.70
CA VAL A 115 6.86 9.90 -4.63
C VAL A 115 7.28 9.00 -3.48
N THR A 116 8.58 8.87 -3.23
CA THR A 116 9.14 8.06 -2.13
C THR A 116 8.78 8.64 -0.77
N GLU A 117 8.90 9.95 -0.63
CA GLU A 117 8.58 10.69 0.60
C GLU A 117 7.09 10.58 0.93
N VAL A 118 6.22 10.68 -0.08
CA VAL A 118 4.77 10.50 0.08
C VAL A 118 4.44 9.09 0.55
N ALA A 119 4.95 8.07 -0.12
CA ALA A 119 4.68 6.69 0.26
C ALA A 119 5.14 6.40 1.71
N ARG A 120 6.28 6.99 2.12
CA ARG A 120 6.79 6.81 3.48
C ARG A 120 5.99 7.56 4.53
N SER A 121 5.56 8.82 4.24
CA SER A 121 5.16 9.76 5.29
C SER A 121 3.67 10.14 5.27
N HIS A 122 2.83 9.55 4.42
CA HIS A 122 1.41 9.91 4.33
C HIS A 122 0.58 9.53 5.57
N HIS A 123 1.12 8.69 6.45
CA HIS A 123 0.54 8.36 7.75
C HIS A 123 1.25 9.04 8.93
N GLU A 124 2.16 9.96 8.66
CA GLU A 124 2.66 10.84 9.70
C GLU A 124 1.55 11.78 10.16
N ARG A 125 1.62 12.17 11.44
CA ARG A 125 0.66 13.07 12.05
C ARG A 125 1.35 14.36 12.43
N TYR A 126 0.66 15.48 12.28
CA TYR A 126 1.22 16.80 12.53
C TYR A 126 1.73 16.97 13.98
N ASP A 127 1.13 16.25 14.93
CA ASP A 127 1.54 16.21 16.35
C ASP A 127 2.78 15.33 16.63
N GLY A 128 3.28 14.56 15.63
CA GLY A 128 4.42 13.66 15.76
C GLY A 128 4.08 12.27 16.31
N THR A 129 2.80 11.93 16.42
CA THR A 129 2.36 10.61 16.90
C THR A 129 2.05 9.64 15.74
N GLY A 130 2.44 10.00 14.51
CA GLY A 130 2.27 9.20 13.31
C GLY A 130 3.34 8.12 13.14
N TYR A 131 3.42 7.59 11.95
CA TYR A 131 4.39 6.56 11.58
C TYR A 131 4.84 6.72 10.11
N PRO A 132 6.00 6.16 9.71
CA PRO A 132 6.89 5.28 10.46
C PRO A 132 7.96 6.03 11.30
N ASP A 133 8.25 7.31 10.99
CA ASP A 133 9.40 8.03 11.55
C ASP A 133 9.01 8.94 12.73
N GLY A 134 7.72 9.20 12.95
CA GLY A 134 7.23 10.12 13.99
C GLY A 134 7.58 11.58 13.70
N LEU A 135 7.61 11.98 12.42
CA LEU A 135 7.88 13.35 11.98
C LEU A 135 6.79 14.30 12.52
N LYS A 136 7.19 15.53 12.86
CA LYS A 136 6.29 16.50 13.46
C LYS A 136 6.23 17.81 12.67
N GLY A 137 5.02 18.33 12.51
CA GLY A 137 4.81 19.64 11.91
C GLY A 137 5.34 19.70 10.48
N GLU A 138 6.20 20.66 10.19
CA GLU A 138 6.76 20.88 8.86
C GLU A 138 7.91 19.92 8.50
N GLU A 139 8.38 19.07 9.43
CA GLU A 139 9.29 17.96 9.09
C GLU A 139 8.61 16.96 8.17
N ILE A 140 7.26 16.86 8.24
CA ILE A 140 6.48 16.04 7.31
C ILE A 140 6.47 16.73 5.93
N PRO A 141 6.88 16.04 4.85
CA PRO A 141 6.81 16.61 3.51
C PRO A 141 5.41 17.13 3.19
N ILE A 142 5.30 18.33 2.63
CA ILE A 142 4.00 18.97 2.37
C ILE A 142 3.08 18.12 1.47
N HIS A 143 3.66 17.37 0.51
CA HIS A 143 2.92 16.45 -0.34
C HIS A 143 2.25 15.35 0.49
N ALA A 144 2.94 14.80 1.48
CA ALA A 144 2.41 13.78 2.40
C ALA A 144 1.31 14.38 3.30
N ARG A 145 1.49 15.62 3.79
CA ARG A 145 0.46 16.31 4.61
C ARG A 145 -0.84 16.53 3.82
N ILE A 146 -0.76 16.87 2.53
CA ILE A 146 -1.94 17.02 1.66
C ILE A 146 -2.62 15.67 1.45
N ILE A 147 -1.84 14.63 1.15
CA ILE A 147 -2.38 13.28 0.91
C ILE A 147 -3.00 12.72 2.19
N ALA A 148 -2.45 12.96 3.37
CA ALA A 148 -3.02 12.53 4.65
C ALA A 148 -4.46 13.03 4.88
N VAL A 149 -4.76 14.28 4.50
CA VAL A 149 -6.13 14.83 4.56
C VAL A 149 -7.03 14.18 3.53
N ALA A 150 -6.56 14.06 2.27
CA ALA A 150 -7.31 13.49 1.16
C ALA A 150 -7.64 12.01 1.39
N ASP A 151 -6.69 11.22 1.86
CA ASP A 151 -6.83 9.80 2.22
C ASP A 151 -7.82 9.61 3.36
N SER A 152 -7.67 10.38 4.45
CA SER A 152 -8.59 10.33 5.59
C SER A 152 -10.02 10.67 5.19
N TYR A 153 -10.19 11.65 4.30
CA TYR A 153 -11.50 12.01 3.76
C TYR A 153 -12.13 10.88 2.95
N ASP A 154 -11.39 10.31 2.00
CA ASP A 154 -11.88 9.19 1.21
C ASP A 154 -12.21 7.98 2.09
N ALA A 155 -11.37 7.71 3.08
CA ALA A 155 -11.61 6.66 4.06
C ALA A 155 -12.91 6.87 4.87
N MET A 156 -13.27 8.12 5.17
CA MET A 156 -14.50 8.46 5.88
C MET A 156 -15.75 8.41 5.00
N GLN A 157 -15.62 8.76 3.72
CA GLN A 157 -16.72 8.69 2.74
C GLN A 157 -16.97 7.30 2.18
N SER A 158 -15.97 6.42 2.20
CA SER A 158 -16.07 5.09 1.60
C SER A 158 -16.72 4.10 2.57
N ARG A 159 -17.46 3.12 1.99
CA ARG A 159 -17.99 1.99 2.74
C ARG A 159 -16.82 1.05 3.12
N ARG A 160 -16.69 0.74 4.40
CA ARG A 160 -15.73 -0.26 4.90
C ARG A 160 -16.47 -1.42 5.57
N ILE A 161 -15.78 -2.56 5.77
CA ILE A 161 -16.37 -3.79 6.38
C ILE A 161 -17.16 -3.45 7.65
N TYR A 162 -16.62 -2.54 8.47
CA TYR A 162 -17.14 -2.26 9.81
C TYR A 162 -17.89 -0.93 9.92
N ARG A 163 -17.99 -0.16 8.81
CA ARG A 163 -18.56 1.18 8.89
C ARG A 163 -19.22 1.62 7.59
N ASN A 164 -20.44 2.13 7.69
CA ASN A 164 -21.09 2.88 6.61
C ASN A 164 -20.38 4.23 6.39
N PRO A 165 -20.49 4.83 5.20
CA PRO A 165 -20.03 6.18 4.94
C PRO A 165 -20.52 7.16 6.01
N LEU A 166 -19.64 8.06 6.46
CA LEU A 166 -20.00 9.11 7.41
C LEU A 166 -20.73 10.25 6.67
N GLY A 167 -21.67 10.89 7.33
CA GLY A 167 -22.30 12.10 6.80
C GLY A 167 -21.33 13.29 6.79
N THR A 168 -21.52 14.21 5.83
CA THR A 168 -20.64 15.37 5.62
C THR A 168 -20.37 16.19 6.89
N ALA A 169 -21.41 16.43 7.72
CA ALA A 169 -21.24 17.16 8.97
C ALA A 169 -20.32 16.43 9.99
N VAL A 170 -20.35 15.10 10.01
CA VAL A 170 -19.46 14.30 10.88
C VAL A 170 -18.03 14.41 10.37
N ILE A 171 -17.83 14.28 9.06
CA ILE A 171 -16.51 14.39 8.42
C ILE A 171 -15.92 15.79 8.65
N TYR A 172 -16.73 16.84 8.48
CA TYR A 172 -16.32 18.21 8.75
C TYR A 172 -15.78 18.37 10.17
N ASN A 173 -16.55 17.93 11.17
CA ASN A 173 -16.14 18.00 12.58
C ASN A 173 -14.90 17.15 12.87
N GLU A 174 -14.75 15.99 12.23
CA GLU A 174 -13.58 15.13 12.39
C GLU A 174 -12.31 15.83 11.88
N ILE A 175 -12.34 16.42 10.70
CA ILE A 175 -11.20 17.19 10.16
C ILE A 175 -10.91 18.42 11.05
N LEU A 176 -11.94 19.16 11.45
CA LEU A 176 -11.80 20.35 12.29
C LEU A 176 -11.17 20.01 13.67
N ASN A 177 -11.65 18.97 14.33
CA ASN A 177 -11.17 18.55 15.65
C ASN A 177 -9.73 17.99 15.61
N ASN A 178 -9.31 17.46 14.47
CA ASN A 178 -7.95 16.93 14.28
C ASN A 178 -6.98 17.93 13.62
N ARG A 179 -7.40 19.17 13.44
CA ARG A 179 -6.59 20.30 12.97
C ARG A 179 -5.47 20.59 13.97
N GLY A 180 -4.22 20.56 13.51
CA GLY A 180 -3.03 20.76 14.36
C GLY A 180 -2.60 19.53 15.17
N THR A 181 -3.35 18.43 15.10
CA THR A 181 -2.98 17.14 15.67
C THR A 181 -2.72 16.10 14.59
N GLN A 182 -3.71 15.55 13.96
CA GLN A 182 -3.52 14.65 12.83
C GLN A 182 -3.15 15.43 11.57
N PHE A 183 -3.81 16.54 11.30
CA PHE A 183 -3.70 17.29 10.06
C PHE A 183 -2.95 18.61 10.24
N ASP A 184 -2.21 18.98 9.20
CA ASP A 184 -1.66 20.32 9.08
C ASP A 184 -2.80 21.36 9.15
N PRO A 185 -2.69 22.41 10.01
CA PRO A 185 -3.75 23.39 10.19
C PRO A 185 -4.12 24.14 8.89
N GLU A 186 -3.12 24.51 8.09
CA GLU A 186 -3.35 25.26 6.84
C GLU A 186 -4.05 24.37 5.80
N ILE A 187 -3.59 23.14 5.64
CA ILE A 187 -4.17 22.19 4.71
C ILE A 187 -5.60 21.79 5.14
N ALA A 188 -5.82 21.60 6.43
CA ALA A 188 -7.16 21.33 6.98
C ALA A 188 -8.12 22.50 6.71
N ASP A 189 -7.69 23.74 6.92
CA ASP A 189 -8.51 24.93 6.65
C ASP A 189 -8.87 25.06 5.16
N VAL A 190 -7.92 24.82 4.28
CA VAL A 190 -8.17 24.79 2.82
C VAL A 190 -9.16 23.70 2.46
N PHE A 191 -9.00 22.50 3.03
CA PHE A 191 -9.90 21.38 2.79
C PHE A 191 -11.33 21.67 3.27
N LEU A 192 -11.49 22.19 4.50
CA LEU A 192 -12.79 22.55 5.06
C LEU A 192 -13.50 23.62 4.22
N LYS A 193 -12.77 24.61 3.71
CA LYS A 193 -13.29 25.59 2.76
C LYS A 193 -13.83 24.93 1.48
N LEU A 194 -13.06 24.01 0.89
CA LEU A 194 -13.49 23.27 -0.31
C LEU A 194 -14.74 22.43 -0.05
N LEU A 195 -14.85 21.85 1.15
CA LEU A 195 -16.01 21.06 1.57
C LEU A 195 -17.25 21.93 1.74
N ASP A 196 -17.14 23.08 2.40
CA ASP A 196 -18.23 24.06 2.60
C ASP A 196 -18.73 24.64 1.27
N GLU A 197 -17.82 24.86 0.33
CA GLU A 197 -18.15 25.37 -1.02
C GLU A 197 -18.68 24.26 -1.97
N ASN A 198 -18.85 23.01 -1.48
CA ASN A 198 -19.22 21.83 -2.30
C ASN A 198 -18.32 21.63 -3.53
N ARG A 199 -17.04 21.93 -3.41
CA ARG A 199 -16.04 21.84 -4.51
C ARG A 199 -15.29 20.48 -4.52
N LEU A 200 -15.54 19.61 -3.56
CA LEU A 200 -14.96 18.26 -3.51
C LEU A 200 -15.76 17.26 -4.37
N VAL A 201 -16.25 17.70 -5.52
CA VAL A 201 -16.99 16.86 -6.46
C VAL A 201 -16.01 16.20 -7.40
N ILE A 202 -15.90 14.89 -7.32
CA ILE A 202 -15.18 14.07 -8.31
C ILE A 202 -16.20 13.49 -9.28
N ASN A 203 -15.94 13.63 -10.58
CA ASN A 203 -16.75 12.94 -11.58
C ASN A 203 -16.67 11.42 -11.37
N ALA A 204 -17.78 10.82 -10.99
CA ALA A 204 -17.92 9.39 -10.76
C ALA A 204 -17.77 8.52 -12.04
N ASP A 205 -17.58 9.15 -13.20
CA ASP A 205 -17.42 8.48 -14.50
C ASP A 205 -15.99 7.95 -14.73
N TYR A 206 -15.22 7.68 -13.66
CA TYR A 206 -14.04 6.84 -13.79
C TYR A 206 -14.48 5.39 -14.03
N LYS A 207 -14.88 5.12 -15.26
CA LYS A 207 -14.81 3.78 -15.82
C LYS A 207 -13.32 3.44 -15.88
N GLY A 208 -12.87 2.54 -15.00
CA GLY A 208 -11.54 1.96 -15.12
C GLY A 208 -11.31 1.61 -16.59
N ILE A 209 -10.07 1.76 -17.06
CA ILE A 209 -9.66 1.52 -18.45
C ILE A 209 -9.86 0.02 -18.78
N GLU A 210 -11.10 -0.47 -18.72
CA GLU A 210 -11.38 -1.87 -19.06
C GLU A 210 -11.68 -2.05 -20.56
N ASP A 211 -11.93 -0.97 -21.35
CA ASP A 211 -12.54 -1.18 -22.66
C ASP A 211 -11.81 -0.61 -23.91
N GLU A 212 -10.65 0.06 -23.81
CA GLU A 212 -10.17 0.70 -25.04
C GLU A 212 -8.70 0.45 -25.47
N TYR A 213 -7.82 -0.09 -24.63
CA TYR A 213 -6.41 -0.29 -25.05
C TYR A 213 -5.74 -1.53 -24.44
N ALA A 214 -6.12 -2.72 -24.89
CA ALA A 214 -5.28 -3.90 -24.73
C ALA A 214 -4.09 -3.82 -25.70
N LEU A 215 -2.91 -3.43 -25.23
CA LEU A 215 -1.68 -3.44 -26.01
C LEU A 215 -0.74 -4.57 -25.51
N PRO A 216 -0.41 -5.56 -26.38
CA PRO A 216 0.45 -6.71 -26.00
C PRO A 216 1.86 -6.35 -25.51
N ALA A 217 2.35 -5.13 -25.83
CA ALA A 217 3.67 -4.67 -25.42
C ALA A 217 3.73 -4.19 -23.96
N VAL A 218 2.58 -3.83 -23.37
CA VAL A 218 2.49 -3.32 -21.99
C VAL A 218 2.57 -4.46 -20.98
N GLU A 219 2.05 -5.65 -21.30
CA GLU A 219 2.13 -6.85 -20.45
C GLU A 219 3.59 -7.20 -20.10
N SER A 220 4.49 -7.18 -21.10
CA SER A 220 5.91 -7.53 -20.89
C SER A 220 6.67 -6.56 -19.95
N GLU A 221 6.35 -5.27 -19.98
CA GLU A 221 6.98 -4.27 -19.10
C GLU A 221 6.38 -4.30 -17.68
N ILE A 222 5.08 -4.55 -17.57
CA ILE A 222 4.39 -4.77 -16.29
C ILE A 222 4.87 -6.07 -15.64
N GLU A 223 5.01 -7.16 -16.40
CA GLU A 223 5.57 -8.44 -15.91
C GLU A 223 7.00 -8.26 -15.40
N LYS A 224 7.84 -7.51 -16.11
CA LYS A 224 9.20 -7.20 -15.65
C LYS A 224 9.20 -6.34 -14.39
N PHE A 225 8.32 -5.33 -14.32
CA PHE A 225 8.21 -4.49 -13.13
C PHE A 225 7.71 -5.31 -11.93
N ILE A 226 6.65 -6.11 -12.10
CA ILE A 226 6.14 -7.01 -11.06
C ILE A 226 7.22 -8.02 -10.65
N SER A 227 7.97 -8.59 -11.61
CA SER A 227 9.08 -9.50 -11.33
C SER A 227 10.19 -8.81 -10.53
N ASN A 228 10.53 -7.55 -10.85
CA ASN A 228 11.51 -6.78 -10.10
C ASN A 228 11.01 -6.44 -8.69
N VAL A 229 9.75 -6.03 -8.56
CA VAL A 229 9.10 -5.79 -7.26
C VAL A 229 9.11 -7.08 -6.43
N MET A 230 8.69 -8.20 -7.01
CA MET A 230 8.70 -9.51 -6.34
C MET A 230 10.12 -9.98 -5.96
N THR A 231 11.11 -9.66 -6.79
CA THR A 231 12.52 -9.98 -6.50
C THR A 231 13.04 -9.11 -5.35
N THR A 232 12.71 -7.81 -5.36
CA THR A 232 13.09 -6.88 -4.28
C THR A 232 12.41 -7.30 -2.97
N MET A 233 11.16 -7.71 -3.02
CA MET A 233 10.42 -8.21 -1.86
C MET A 233 11.03 -9.50 -1.31
N ARG A 234 11.41 -10.46 -2.18
CA ARG A 234 12.10 -11.68 -1.76
C ARG A 234 13.45 -11.42 -1.09
N THR A 235 14.22 -10.44 -1.60
CA THR A 235 15.48 -10.04 -0.96
C THR A 235 15.26 -9.33 0.39
N GLN A 236 14.12 -8.66 0.57
CA GLN A 236 13.72 -8.04 1.83
C GLN A 236 13.18 -9.09 2.82
N GLU A 237 12.39 -10.08 2.37
CA GLU A 237 11.97 -11.24 3.16
C GLU A 237 13.17 -12.00 3.75
N ASP A 238 14.24 -12.20 2.96
CA ASP A 238 15.49 -12.78 3.44
C ASP A 238 16.15 -11.93 4.54
N SER A 239 15.91 -10.62 4.58
CA SER A 239 16.42 -9.72 5.61
C SER A 239 15.51 -9.60 6.84
N GLU A 240 14.18 -9.75 6.70
CA GLU A 240 13.19 -9.60 7.78
C GLU A 240 12.72 -10.94 8.37
N GLY A 241 12.94 -12.03 7.68
CA GLY A 241 12.87 -13.39 8.22
C GLY A 241 11.48 -14.00 8.35
N PHE A 242 10.46 -13.53 7.61
CA PHE A 242 9.16 -14.22 7.49
C PHE A 242 8.85 -14.59 6.04
N ASP A 243 8.23 -15.75 5.83
CA ASP A 243 7.74 -16.19 4.53
C ASP A 243 6.41 -15.52 4.19
N PHE A 244 6.40 -14.77 3.10
CA PHE A 244 5.25 -14.04 2.60
C PHE A 244 4.01 -14.92 2.35
N LEU A 245 4.20 -16.14 1.87
CA LEU A 245 3.09 -17.02 1.50
C LEU A 245 2.39 -17.63 2.73
N THR A 246 3.15 -18.04 3.73
CA THR A 246 2.66 -18.78 4.90
C THR A 246 2.62 -17.95 6.18
N GLY A 247 3.28 -16.79 6.21
CA GLY A 247 3.46 -15.97 7.41
C GLY A 247 4.41 -16.59 8.44
N LEU A 248 5.05 -17.71 8.11
CA LEU A 248 5.99 -18.39 9.00
C LEU A 248 7.36 -17.72 8.99
N PRO A 249 8.11 -17.72 10.12
CA PRO A 249 9.50 -17.34 10.10
C PRO A 249 10.28 -18.15 9.05
N MET A 250 11.09 -17.45 8.24
CA MET A 250 12.05 -18.07 7.35
C MET A 250 13.19 -18.71 8.14
N ARG A 251 14.00 -19.53 7.46
CA ARG A 251 15.09 -20.30 8.06
C ARG A 251 15.95 -19.50 9.03
N ASN A 252 16.49 -18.36 8.60
CA ASN A 252 17.41 -17.54 9.41
C ASN A 252 16.77 -17.02 10.70
N ARG A 253 15.50 -16.64 10.65
CA ARG A 253 14.74 -16.18 11.81
C ARG A 253 14.29 -17.38 12.66
N GLY A 254 13.86 -18.45 12.02
CA GLY A 254 13.48 -19.72 12.69
C GLY A 254 14.63 -20.29 13.50
N GLU A 255 15.85 -20.32 12.96
CA GLU A 255 17.04 -20.76 13.67
C GLU A 255 17.34 -19.93 14.93
N LYS A 256 17.16 -18.58 14.84
CA LYS A 256 17.32 -17.68 16.01
C LYS A 256 16.25 -17.93 17.07
N LEU A 257 15.00 -18.07 16.66
CA LEU A 257 13.88 -18.35 17.58
C LEU A 257 14.02 -19.73 18.22
N ALA A 258 14.41 -20.75 17.45
CA ALA A 258 14.69 -22.08 17.97
C ALA A 258 15.85 -22.08 18.97
N ALA A 259 16.93 -21.36 18.68
CA ALA A 259 18.04 -21.20 19.62
C ALA A 259 17.65 -20.52 20.92
N GLN A 260 16.76 -19.52 20.88
CA GLN A 260 16.21 -18.87 22.07
C GLN A 260 15.31 -19.83 22.87
N PHE A 261 14.47 -20.58 22.16
CA PHE A 261 13.58 -21.58 22.78
C PHE A 261 14.37 -22.67 23.52
N MET A 262 15.41 -23.21 22.87
CA MET A 262 16.29 -24.26 23.43
C MET A 262 17.15 -23.78 24.62
N GLN A 263 17.24 -22.46 24.84
CA GLN A 263 17.89 -21.95 26.07
C GLN A 263 16.98 -22.00 27.30
N GLN A 264 15.65 -22.14 27.09
CA GLN A 264 14.65 -22.08 28.15
C GLN A 264 14.10 -23.46 28.49
N ASP A 265 14.09 -24.38 27.52
CA ASP A 265 13.49 -25.70 27.68
C ASP A 265 14.12 -26.73 26.73
N ASP A 266 14.07 -28.00 27.11
CA ASP A 266 14.45 -29.12 26.23
C ASP A 266 13.34 -29.34 25.19
N GLY A 267 13.72 -29.55 23.92
CA GLY A 267 12.75 -29.69 22.83
C GLY A 267 13.14 -30.72 21.79
N TYR A 268 12.20 -31.02 20.91
CA TYR A 268 12.40 -31.83 19.71
C TYR A 268 12.41 -30.98 18.45
N LEU A 269 13.28 -31.32 17.50
CA LEU A 269 13.28 -30.73 16.16
C LEU A 269 12.51 -31.67 15.22
N VAL A 270 11.47 -31.14 14.58
CA VAL A 270 10.63 -31.89 13.65
C VAL A 270 10.73 -31.25 12.27
N PHE A 271 11.01 -32.03 11.24
CA PHE A 271 10.97 -31.63 9.85
C PHE A 271 9.69 -32.15 9.20
N LEU A 272 8.96 -31.26 8.55
CA LEU A 272 7.75 -31.59 7.79
C LEU A 272 7.99 -31.24 6.32
N ASP A 273 7.55 -32.12 5.43
CA ASP A 273 7.55 -31.87 3.98
C ASP A 273 6.17 -32.16 3.40
N MET A 274 5.79 -31.39 2.37
CA MET A 274 4.50 -31.55 1.71
C MET A 274 4.63 -32.46 0.49
N ASP A 275 4.20 -33.70 0.63
CA ASP A 275 4.18 -34.66 -0.46
C ASP A 275 3.31 -34.20 -1.66
N ASN A 276 3.83 -34.41 -2.85
CA ASN A 276 3.13 -34.16 -4.11
C ASN A 276 2.72 -32.70 -4.38
N LEU A 277 3.33 -31.69 -3.75
CA LEU A 277 3.07 -30.28 -4.04
C LEU A 277 3.24 -29.98 -5.55
N LYS A 278 4.26 -30.55 -6.18
CA LYS A 278 4.46 -30.44 -7.63
C LYS A 278 3.28 -30.97 -8.43
N LYS A 279 2.70 -32.12 -8.05
CA LYS A 279 1.50 -32.66 -8.74
C LYS A 279 0.29 -31.74 -8.57
N ILE A 280 0.12 -31.13 -7.40
CA ILE A 280 -0.95 -30.15 -7.16
C ILE A 280 -0.78 -28.97 -8.10
N ASN A 281 0.45 -28.44 -8.25
CA ASN A 281 0.77 -27.36 -9.17
C ASN A 281 0.52 -27.75 -10.63
N ASP A 282 0.96 -28.92 -11.04
CA ASP A 282 0.85 -29.40 -12.42
C ASP A 282 -0.62 -29.66 -12.82
N ILE A 283 -1.48 -30.12 -11.90
CA ILE A 283 -2.88 -30.47 -12.18
C ILE A 283 -3.82 -29.27 -11.98
N TYR A 284 -3.61 -28.48 -10.92
CA TYR A 284 -4.56 -27.44 -10.48
C TYR A 284 -3.99 -26.02 -10.57
N GLY A 285 -2.76 -25.86 -11.06
CA GLY A 285 -2.04 -24.60 -11.18
C GLY A 285 -1.39 -24.13 -9.87
N HIS A 286 -0.40 -23.24 -9.99
CA HIS A 286 0.40 -22.73 -8.87
C HIS A 286 -0.44 -22.12 -7.74
N LYS A 287 -1.56 -21.45 -8.07
CA LYS A 287 -2.48 -20.92 -7.05
C LYS A 287 -3.09 -21.99 -6.14
N ALA A 288 -3.18 -23.23 -6.59
CA ALA A 288 -3.66 -24.33 -5.75
C ALA A 288 -2.58 -24.82 -4.79
N GLY A 289 -1.33 -24.90 -5.25
CA GLY A 289 -0.18 -25.20 -4.39
C GLY A 289 0.05 -24.12 -3.33
N ASP A 290 -0.07 -22.86 -3.72
CA ASP A 290 0.03 -21.74 -2.77
C ASP A 290 -1.04 -21.81 -1.68
N ARG A 291 -2.28 -22.14 -2.05
CA ARG A 291 -3.35 -22.37 -1.06
C ARG A 291 -3.07 -23.55 -0.13
N ALA A 292 -2.50 -24.62 -0.65
CA ALA A 292 -2.11 -25.77 0.16
C ALA A 292 -1.01 -25.42 1.18
N LEU A 293 0.01 -24.67 0.74
CA LEU A 293 1.07 -24.17 1.63
C LEU A 293 0.54 -23.19 2.69
N LYS A 294 -0.34 -22.25 2.31
CA LYS A 294 -1.00 -21.35 3.27
C LYS A 294 -1.78 -22.10 4.33
N LEU A 295 -2.57 -23.09 3.92
CA LEU A 295 -3.35 -23.92 4.83
C LEU A 295 -2.45 -24.69 5.80
N LEU A 296 -1.38 -25.29 5.29
CA LEU A 296 -0.39 -25.97 6.14
C LEU A 296 0.24 -25.02 7.14
N GLY A 297 0.66 -23.82 6.70
CA GLY A 297 1.22 -22.80 7.58
C GLY A 297 0.24 -22.38 8.69
N SER A 298 -1.02 -22.15 8.35
CA SER A 298 -2.07 -21.79 9.31
C SER A 298 -2.32 -22.92 10.34
N LEU A 299 -2.38 -24.17 9.89
CA LEU A 299 -2.54 -25.34 10.78
C LEU A 299 -1.35 -25.49 11.73
N LEU A 300 -0.13 -25.33 11.21
CA LEU A 300 1.07 -25.43 12.04
C LEU A 300 1.11 -24.34 13.12
N LEU A 301 0.70 -23.11 12.80
CA LEU A 301 0.60 -22.01 13.79
C LEU A 301 -0.48 -22.29 14.85
N GLU A 302 -1.61 -22.87 14.46
CA GLU A 302 -2.70 -23.22 15.38
C GLU A 302 -2.25 -24.28 16.42
N PHE A 303 -1.47 -25.28 15.98
CA PHE A 303 -1.00 -26.35 16.85
C PHE A 303 0.30 -26.01 17.61
N ALA A 304 1.00 -24.96 17.24
CA ALA A 304 2.34 -24.61 17.73
C ALA A 304 2.34 -23.63 18.91
N GLN A 305 1.32 -23.65 19.78
CA GLN A 305 1.20 -22.71 20.91
C GLN A 305 2.42 -22.69 21.86
N HIS A 306 3.23 -23.75 21.86
CA HIS A 306 4.46 -23.90 22.65
C HIS A 306 5.64 -24.39 21.81
N SER A 307 5.71 -23.97 20.55
CA SER A 307 6.74 -24.44 19.60
C SER A 307 7.14 -23.33 18.65
N VAL A 308 8.34 -23.41 18.13
CA VAL A 308 8.81 -22.53 17.04
C VAL A 308 8.57 -23.25 15.72
N VAL A 309 7.77 -22.65 14.85
CA VAL A 309 7.55 -23.15 13.48
C VAL A 309 8.24 -22.22 12.52
N CYS A 310 8.96 -22.76 11.54
CA CYS A 310 9.58 -21.96 10.47
C CYS A 310 9.53 -22.69 9.14
N ARG A 311 9.62 -21.91 8.05
CA ARG A 311 9.70 -22.41 6.67
C ARG A 311 11.16 -22.49 6.26
N LEU A 312 11.58 -23.66 5.72
CA LEU A 312 12.96 -23.91 5.30
C LEU A 312 13.16 -23.82 3.78
N GLY A 313 12.09 -23.94 2.99
CA GLY A 313 12.12 -23.92 1.53
C GLY A 313 10.75 -23.73 0.88
#